data_2e765005341f45553906b71891d8aaac
#
_entry.id   2e765005341f45553906b71891d8aaac
#
_cell.length_a   1.000
_cell.length_b   1.000
_cell.length_c   1.000
_cell.angle_alpha   90.00
_cell.angle_beta   90.00
_cell.angle_gamma   90.00
#
_symmetry.space_group_name_H-M   'P 1'
#
loop_
_entity.id
_entity.type
_entity.pdbx_description
1 polymer ?
#
loop_
_entity_poly.entity_id
_entity_poly.type
_entity_poly.pdbx_seq_one_letter_code
_entity_poly.pdbx_strand_id
1 'polypeptide(L)'
;MSPIAAEQEEAYLPPSVEIVVGPYKEQATDPNAYDRKLEEEGFGDVPGVTYKNYMPTFDPAQKYPPLQPFTHVERGLAADNSFPELLNSSVKTEDLTPTIGTTISGIQLSSLSAAGRDQLALLCAQRKVLHFLDQDFADLPIPKALEFARYFGRLHIHPTSGSPEGYPEVHLVYRAANESPGAAMLESRTTTAAWHSDVSYEEQPPGTTILYILDAPTTGGDTVLVDQVEAYNRLSPEFRKRLHGLRVVHSGLEQVNAAKVRGSICRREPVTSVHPIVRTHPATGEKALYVNPQCK
;
A
#
# COMPACT_ATOMS: atom_id res chain seq x y z
N MET A 1 43.28 3.65 22.21
CA MET A 1 42.11 3.75 21.34
C MET A 1 41.01 2.97 22.00
N SER A 2 40.09 3.67 22.68
CA SER A 2 38.94 3.05 23.33
C SER A 2 37.83 2.81 22.33
N PRO A 3 37.09 1.69 22.41
CA PRO A 3 35.94 1.45 21.54
C PRO A 3 34.78 2.36 21.99
N ILE A 4 34.21 3.08 21.03
CA ILE A 4 32.98 3.87 21.21
C ILE A 4 31.87 2.85 21.44
N ALA A 5 31.24 2.90 22.64
CA ALA A 5 30.09 2.13 22.97
C ALA A 5 28.93 2.51 22.07
N ALA A 6 28.26 1.53 21.50
CA ALA A 6 26.99 1.72 20.81
C ALA A 6 25.92 2.07 21.86
N GLU A 7 25.47 3.31 21.85
CA GLU A 7 24.28 3.71 22.61
C GLU A 7 23.08 2.94 22.05
N GLN A 8 22.45 2.16 22.90
CA GLN A 8 21.15 1.55 22.63
C GLN A 8 20.11 2.69 22.66
N GLU A 9 19.48 2.95 21.53
CA GLU A 9 18.31 3.83 21.47
C GLU A 9 17.18 3.21 22.32
N GLU A 10 16.85 3.84 23.42
CA GLU A 10 15.62 3.54 24.17
C GLU A 10 14.41 3.87 23.30
N ALA A 11 13.58 2.86 23.02
CA ALA A 11 12.34 3.03 22.32
C ALA A 11 11.38 3.88 23.18
N TYR A 12 11.02 5.07 22.69
CA TYR A 12 9.98 5.90 23.28
C TYR A 12 8.64 5.18 23.20
N LEU A 13 8.11 4.76 24.34
CA LEU A 13 6.74 4.26 24.49
C LEU A 13 5.83 5.44 24.88
N PRO A 14 4.82 5.79 24.05
CA PRO A 14 3.84 6.79 24.45
C PRO A 14 2.98 6.27 25.61
N PRO A 15 2.39 7.17 26.44
CA PRO A 15 1.54 6.76 27.54
C PRO A 15 0.35 5.93 27.08
N SER A 16 0.06 4.86 27.81
CA SER A 16 -1.03 3.91 27.54
C SER A 16 -2.39 4.62 27.57
N VAL A 17 -3.07 4.66 26.45
CA VAL A 17 -4.48 5.03 26.36
C VAL A 17 -5.29 3.74 26.39
N GLU A 18 -6.13 3.57 27.41
CA GLU A 18 -7.05 2.45 27.51
C GLU A 18 -8.16 2.60 26.48
N ILE A 19 -8.15 1.75 25.46
CA ILE A 19 -9.17 1.74 24.41
C ILE A 19 -10.12 0.57 24.64
N VAL A 20 -11.37 0.87 24.96
CA VAL A 20 -12.44 -0.13 25.06
C VAL A 20 -12.82 -0.57 23.64
N VAL A 21 -12.43 -1.77 23.27
CA VAL A 21 -12.80 -2.40 21.99
C VAL A 21 -14.15 -3.08 22.15
N GLY A 22 -15.17 -2.56 21.50
CA GLY A 22 -16.46 -3.26 21.36
C GLY A 22 -16.30 -4.52 20.47
N PRO A 23 -17.14 -5.55 20.65
CA PRO A 23 -16.99 -6.81 19.93
C PRO A 23 -17.20 -6.62 18.43
N TYR A 24 -16.27 -7.12 17.65
CA TYR A 24 -16.34 -7.26 16.20
C TYR A 24 -17.54 -8.18 15.86
N LYS A 25 -18.56 -7.67 15.19
CA LYS A 25 -19.61 -8.51 14.65
C LYS A 25 -19.14 -9.09 13.33
N GLU A 26 -18.93 -10.42 13.28
CA GLU A 26 -18.86 -11.13 12.01
C GLU A 26 -20.17 -10.85 11.23
N GLN A 27 -20.07 -10.13 10.13
CA GLN A 27 -21.19 -9.96 9.21
C GLN A 27 -21.30 -11.24 8.40
N ALA A 28 -22.44 -11.90 8.51
CA ALA A 28 -22.80 -12.99 7.62
C ALA A 28 -22.87 -12.45 6.19
N THR A 29 -21.96 -12.87 5.34
CA THR A 29 -21.94 -12.50 3.93
C THR A 29 -23.00 -13.32 3.20
N ASP A 30 -24.12 -12.70 2.85
CA ASP A 30 -25.02 -13.19 1.81
C ASP A 30 -24.32 -12.92 0.46
N PRO A 31 -23.94 -13.94 -0.32
CA PRO A 31 -23.24 -13.77 -1.57
C PRO A 31 -24.00 -12.96 -2.63
N ASN A 32 -25.33 -12.80 -2.47
CA ASN A 32 -26.17 -12.03 -3.38
C ASN A 32 -26.63 -10.68 -2.81
N ALA A 33 -26.23 -10.33 -1.58
CA ALA A 33 -26.64 -9.05 -0.95
C ALA A 33 -26.07 -7.85 -1.72
N TYR A 34 -24.88 -8.01 -2.30
CA TYR A 34 -24.19 -6.99 -3.07
C TYR A 34 -24.91 -6.70 -4.40
N ASP A 35 -25.25 -7.74 -5.16
CA ASP A 35 -25.94 -7.59 -6.45
C ASP A 35 -27.32 -6.93 -6.26
N ARG A 36 -28.08 -7.30 -5.20
CA ARG A 36 -29.34 -6.64 -4.87
C ARG A 36 -29.17 -5.18 -4.52
N LYS A 37 -28.15 -4.83 -3.76
CA LYS A 37 -27.88 -3.44 -3.37
C LYS A 37 -27.42 -2.58 -4.55
N LEU A 38 -26.63 -3.13 -5.47
CA LEU A 38 -26.27 -2.46 -6.72
C LEU A 38 -27.49 -2.21 -7.60
N GLU A 39 -28.44 -3.16 -7.66
CA GLU A 39 -29.70 -2.99 -8.38
C GLU A 39 -30.60 -1.92 -7.73
N GLU A 40 -30.71 -1.92 -6.39
CA GLU A 40 -31.49 -0.94 -5.62
C GLU A 40 -30.92 0.49 -5.69
N GLU A 41 -29.59 0.64 -5.72
CA GLU A 41 -28.90 1.93 -5.83
C GLU A 41 -28.73 2.40 -7.29
N GLY A 42 -29.21 1.62 -8.28
CA GLY A 42 -29.15 1.96 -9.71
C GLY A 42 -27.79 1.70 -10.36
N PHE A 43 -26.89 0.98 -9.67
CA PHE A 43 -25.57 0.58 -10.20
C PHE A 43 -25.61 -0.77 -10.93
N GLY A 44 -26.76 -1.44 -11.04
CA GLY A 44 -26.94 -2.81 -11.56
C GLY A 44 -26.42 -3.03 -12.99
N ASP A 45 -26.32 -1.96 -13.77
CA ASP A 45 -25.76 -1.98 -15.13
C ASP A 45 -24.90 -0.74 -15.39
N VAL A 46 -23.74 -0.66 -14.72
CA VAL A 46 -22.72 0.32 -15.12
C VAL A 46 -22.03 -0.24 -16.38
N PRO A 47 -22.26 0.34 -17.56
CA PRO A 47 -21.65 -0.13 -18.79
C PRO A 47 -20.13 -0.08 -18.68
N GLY A 48 -19.45 -1.19 -19.03
CA GLY A 48 -17.99 -1.26 -19.08
C GLY A 48 -17.30 -1.69 -17.77
N VAL A 49 -18.04 -2.06 -16.73
CA VAL A 49 -17.44 -2.68 -15.53
C VAL A 49 -17.39 -4.20 -15.71
N THR A 50 -16.19 -4.74 -15.77
CA THR A 50 -15.94 -6.19 -15.90
C THR A 50 -16.10 -6.91 -14.56
N TYR A 51 -15.60 -6.31 -13.47
CA TYR A 51 -15.51 -6.92 -12.14
C TYR A 51 -16.47 -6.25 -11.16
N LYS A 52 -17.77 -6.58 -11.24
CA LYS A 52 -18.83 -5.99 -10.41
C LYS A 52 -18.62 -6.22 -8.91
N ASN A 53 -18.03 -7.35 -8.52
CA ASN A 53 -17.69 -7.69 -7.13
C ASN A 53 -16.62 -6.76 -6.50
N TYR A 54 -15.96 -5.93 -7.29
CA TYR A 54 -15.02 -4.91 -6.84
C TYR A 54 -15.62 -3.51 -6.80
N MET A 55 -16.91 -3.34 -7.08
CA MET A 55 -17.52 -2.01 -7.00
C MET A 55 -17.40 -1.44 -5.59
N PRO A 56 -17.01 -0.15 -5.45
CA PRO A 56 -16.81 0.45 -4.12
C PRO A 56 -18.12 0.71 -3.41
N THR A 57 -18.19 0.35 -2.14
CA THR A 57 -19.24 0.76 -1.21
C THR A 57 -18.76 1.89 -0.31
N PHE A 58 -19.68 2.78 0.07
CA PHE A 58 -19.40 3.99 0.85
C PHE A 58 -20.35 4.10 2.05
N ASP A 59 -20.50 3.03 2.83
CA ASP A 59 -21.35 3.03 4.02
C ASP A 59 -20.76 3.94 5.12
N PRO A 60 -21.40 5.07 5.47
CA PRO A 60 -20.91 5.99 6.48
C PRO A 60 -20.99 5.42 7.91
N ALA A 61 -21.77 4.35 8.12
CA ALA A 61 -21.89 3.68 9.41
C ALA A 61 -20.67 2.78 9.71
N GLN A 62 -19.92 2.39 8.70
CA GLN A 62 -18.70 1.59 8.88
C GLN A 62 -17.61 2.42 9.56
N LYS A 63 -17.22 2.01 10.77
CA LYS A 63 -16.16 2.62 11.55
C LYS A 63 -15.18 1.55 12.02
N TYR A 64 -13.89 1.84 11.90
CA TYR A 64 -12.83 0.94 12.33
C TYR A 64 -11.92 1.65 13.35
N PRO A 65 -11.42 0.94 14.35
CA PRO A 65 -10.49 1.50 15.32
C PRO A 65 -9.14 1.83 14.64
N PRO A 66 -8.32 2.68 15.28
CA PRO A 66 -6.92 2.86 14.89
C PRO A 66 -6.19 1.52 14.86
N LEU A 67 -5.25 1.38 13.91
CA LEU A 67 -4.42 0.19 13.82
C LEU A 67 -3.43 0.18 14.98
N GLN A 68 -3.40 -0.92 15.72
CA GLN A 68 -2.42 -1.10 16.80
C GLN A 68 -1.11 -1.65 16.22
N PRO A 69 0.05 -1.27 16.74
CA PRO A 69 1.32 -1.88 16.36
C PRO A 69 1.30 -3.41 16.53
N PHE A 70 2.05 -4.10 15.71
CA PHE A 70 2.22 -5.56 15.76
C PHE A 70 3.67 -5.94 15.47
N THR A 71 4.08 -7.12 15.91
CA THR A 71 5.39 -7.65 15.58
C THR A 71 5.43 -8.05 14.12
N HIS A 72 6.14 -7.27 13.30
CA HIS A 72 6.35 -7.58 11.89
C HIS A 72 7.43 -8.65 11.72
N VAL A 73 7.20 -9.54 10.76
CA VAL A 73 8.20 -10.50 10.28
C VAL A 73 8.62 -10.10 8.89
N GLU A 74 9.88 -9.66 8.75
CA GLU A 74 10.45 -9.33 7.43
C GLU A 74 10.74 -10.62 6.67
N ARG A 75 9.89 -10.93 5.70
CA ARG A 75 9.94 -12.19 4.95
C ARG A 75 11.20 -12.31 4.09
N GLY A 76 11.70 -11.21 3.57
CA GLY A 76 12.91 -11.19 2.75
C GLY A 76 14.16 -11.67 3.47
N LEU A 77 14.20 -11.64 4.81
CA LEU A 77 15.34 -12.15 5.59
C LEU A 77 15.49 -13.68 5.54
N ALA A 78 14.39 -14.41 5.30
CA ALA A 78 14.38 -15.87 5.20
C ALA A 78 14.59 -16.38 3.77
N ALA A 79 14.64 -15.48 2.79
CA ALA A 79 14.64 -15.81 1.37
C ALA A 79 15.99 -16.36 0.89
N ASP A 80 15.94 -17.33 -0.01
CA ASP A 80 17.08 -17.75 -0.81
C ASP A 80 17.38 -16.70 -1.89
N ASN A 81 18.58 -16.11 -1.86
CA ASN A 81 19.03 -15.08 -2.79
C ASN A 81 19.19 -15.56 -4.25
N SER A 82 19.14 -16.86 -4.51
CA SER A 82 19.18 -17.41 -5.86
C SER A 82 17.78 -17.47 -6.51
N PHE A 83 16.73 -17.19 -5.75
CA PHE A 83 15.33 -17.14 -6.19
C PHE A 83 14.80 -18.38 -6.94
N PRO A 84 15.11 -19.63 -6.55
CA PRO A 84 14.79 -20.81 -7.34
C PRO A 84 13.28 -21.05 -7.51
N GLU A 85 12.46 -20.63 -6.55
CA GLU A 85 11.00 -20.77 -6.59
C GLU A 85 10.33 -19.63 -7.38
N LEU A 86 10.92 -18.43 -7.35
CA LEU A 86 10.37 -17.26 -7.99
C LEU A 86 10.86 -17.06 -9.43
N LEU A 87 12.17 -17.26 -9.66
CA LEU A 87 12.83 -17.03 -10.96
C LEU A 87 13.34 -18.34 -11.57
N ASN A 88 12.47 -19.32 -11.69
CA ASN A 88 12.80 -20.60 -12.32
C ASN A 88 12.97 -20.46 -13.85
N SER A 89 13.36 -21.53 -14.53
CA SER A 89 13.69 -21.52 -15.96
C SER A 89 12.54 -21.13 -16.92
N SER A 90 11.29 -21.14 -16.44
CA SER A 90 10.13 -20.71 -17.25
C SER A 90 9.85 -19.20 -17.13
N VAL A 91 10.45 -18.53 -16.15
CA VAL A 91 10.22 -17.13 -15.85
C VAL A 91 11.15 -16.25 -16.68
N LYS A 92 10.60 -15.18 -17.24
CA LYS A 92 11.35 -14.15 -17.96
C LYS A 92 11.33 -12.85 -17.13
N THR A 93 12.48 -12.21 -17.07
CA THR A 93 12.65 -10.93 -16.36
C THR A 93 13.23 -9.88 -17.31
N GLU A 94 12.75 -8.65 -17.16
CA GLU A 94 13.26 -7.47 -17.86
C GLU A 94 13.35 -6.32 -16.88
N ASP A 95 14.54 -5.78 -16.66
CA ASP A 95 14.74 -4.61 -15.81
C ASP A 95 14.31 -3.34 -16.54
N LEU A 96 13.36 -2.60 -15.97
CA LEU A 96 12.85 -1.36 -16.55
C LEU A 96 13.86 -0.21 -16.43
N THR A 97 14.60 -0.20 -15.33
CA THR A 97 15.71 0.74 -15.09
C THR A 97 16.83 0.05 -14.31
N PRO A 98 18.05 0.62 -14.24
CA PRO A 98 19.14 0.02 -13.47
C PRO A 98 18.85 -0.15 -11.98
N THR A 99 18.01 0.70 -11.37
CA THR A 99 17.81 0.75 -9.91
C THR A 99 16.42 0.38 -9.45
N ILE A 100 15.39 0.62 -10.26
CA ILE A 100 13.98 0.39 -9.90
C ILE A 100 13.22 -0.24 -11.06
N GLY A 101 12.41 -1.23 -10.71
CA GLY A 101 11.45 -1.84 -11.60
C GLY A 101 12.00 -3.04 -12.35
N THR A 102 11.28 -4.16 -12.26
CA THR A 102 11.53 -5.38 -13.06
C THR A 102 10.19 -5.94 -13.50
N THR A 103 10.03 -6.15 -14.80
CA THR A 103 8.88 -6.87 -15.36
C THR A 103 9.17 -8.37 -15.32
N ILE A 104 8.20 -9.14 -14.88
CA ILE A 104 8.28 -10.59 -14.69
C ILE A 104 7.08 -11.25 -15.37
N SER A 105 7.34 -12.29 -16.15
CA SER A 105 6.31 -13.09 -16.83
C SER A 105 6.59 -14.57 -16.73
N GLY A 106 5.55 -15.40 -16.95
CA GLY A 106 5.67 -16.86 -16.90
C GLY A 106 5.53 -17.47 -15.51
N ILE A 107 5.03 -16.71 -14.53
CA ILE A 107 4.72 -17.21 -13.18
C ILE A 107 3.39 -16.62 -12.70
N GLN A 108 2.65 -17.40 -11.89
CA GLN A 108 1.44 -16.96 -11.19
C GLN A 108 1.75 -16.79 -9.71
N LEU A 109 1.58 -15.56 -9.19
CA LEU A 109 1.85 -15.24 -7.78
C LEU A 109 0.90 -15.99 -6.83
N SER A 110 -0.34 -16.23 -7.26
CA SER A 110 -1.35 -16.98 -6.49
C SER A 110 -0.91 -18.40 -6.14
N SER A 111 -0.06 -19.01 -6.97
CA SER A 111 0.44 -20.38 -6.81
C SER A 111 1.79 -20.47 -6.09
N LEU A 112 2.40 -19.36 -5.68
CA LEU A 112 3.70 -19.36 -5.02
C LEU A 112 3.66 -20.12 -3.69
N SER A 113 4.67 -20.96 -3.47
CA SER A 113 4.98 -21.57 -2.18
C SER A 113 5.34 -20.51 -1.12
N ALA A 114 5.43 -20.91 0.14
CA ALA A 114 5.91 -20.00 1.19
C ALA A 114 7.34 -19.51 0.90
N ALA A 115 8.24 -20.40 0.44
CA ALA A 115 9.60 -20.01 0.04
C ALA A 115 9.60 -19.04 -1.15
N GLY A 116 8.73 -19.25 -2.14
CA GLY A 116 8.56 -18.33 -3.26
C GLY A 116 8.07 -16.95 -2.84
N ARG A 117 7.17 -16.87 -1.83
CA ARG A 117 6.70 -15.59 -1.26
C ARG A 117 7.79 -14.88 -0.47
N ASP A 118 8.66 -15.61 0.27
CA ASP A 118 9.83 -15.02 0.93
C ASP A 118 10.80 -14.43 -0.12
N GLN A 119 11.04 -15.17 -1.22
CA GLN A 119 11.84 -14.70 -2.35
C GLN A 119 11.22 -13.46 -3.02
N LEU A 120 9.90 -13.45 -3.17
CA LEU A 120 9.16 -12.29 -3.69
C LEU A 120 9.38 -11.05 -2.81
N ALA A 121 9.33 -11.19 -1.49
CA ALA A 121 9.59 -10.10 -0.56
C ALA A 121 11.02 -9.57 -0.71
N LEU A 122 12.02 -10.44 -0.81
CA LEU A 122 13.41 -10.04 -1.00
C LEU A 122 13.64 -9.35 -2.35
N LEU A 123 13.14 -9.93 -3.44
CA LEU A 123 13.30 -9.34 -4.77
C LEU A 123 12.59 -7.98 -4.86
N CYS A 124 11.42 -7.84 -4.23
CA CYS A 124 10.72 -6.57 -4.12
C CYS A 124 11.56 -5.54 -3.35
N ALA A 125 12.18 -5.93 -2.24
CA ALA A 125 13.09 -5.05 -1.50
C ALA A 125 14.30 -4.61 -2.32
N GLN A 126 14.86 -5.50 -3.15
CA GLN A 126 16.01 -5.20 -4.00
C GLN A 126 15.63 -4.34 -5.21
N ARG A 127 14.53 -4.66 -5.90
CA ARG A 127 14.08 -3.98 -7.13
C ARG A 127 13.08 -2.87 -6.90
N LYS A 128 12.57 -2.70 -5.67
CA LYS A 128 11.60 -1.69 -5.18
C LYS A 128 10.23 -1.80 -5.85
N VAL A 129 10.15 -2.13 -7.13
CA VAL A 129 8.93 -2.35 -7.89
C VAL A 129 9.06 -3.61 -8.73
N LEU A 130 8.07 -4.48 -8.65
CA LEU A 130 7.94 -5.66 -9.50
C LEU A 130 6.61 -5.56 -10.26
N HIS A 131 6.68 -5.75 -11.56
CA HIS A 131 5.54 -5.74 -12.47
C HIS A 131 5.34 -7.15 -13.03
N PHE A 132 4.24 -7.79 -12.66
CA PHE A 132 3.90 -9.13 -13.09
C PHE A 132 2.84 -9.08 -14.17
N LEU A 133 3.11 -9.73 -15.31
CA LEU A 133 2.16 -9.85 -16.42
C LEU A 133 1.24 -11.07 -16.23
N ASP A 134 0.07 -11.01 -16.85
CA ASP A 134 -0.87 -12.12 -17.02
C ASP A 134 -1.24 -12.83 -15.70
N GLN A 135 -1.52 -12.04 -14.64
CA GLN A 135 -1.87 -12.57 -13.33
C GLN A 135 -3.37 -12.84 -13.20
N ASP A 136 -3.69 -13.87 -12.41
CA ASP A 136 -5.06 -14.35 -12.17
C ASP A 136 -5.78 -13.64 -11.00
N PHE A 137 -5.15 -12.65 -10.37
CA PHE A 137 -5.68 -12.00 -9.16
C PHE A 137 -7.07 -11.36 -9.34
N ALA A 138 -7.37 -10.83 -10.53
CA ALA A 138 -8.67 -10.25 -10.84
C ALA A 138 -9.80 -11.30 -10.82
N ASP A 139 -9.48 -12.55 -11.21
CA ASP A 139 -10.40 -13.66 -11.32
C ASP A 139 -10.49 -14.51 -10.03
N LEU A 140 -9.59 -14.27 -9.07
CA LEU A 140 -9.64 -14.94 -7.78
C LEU A 140 -10.76 -14.37 -6.90
N PRO A 141 -11.37 -15.22 -6.05
CA PRO A 141 -12.18 -14.71 -4.95
C PRO A 141 -11.37 -13.72 -4.08
N ILE A 142 -11.94 -12.56 -3.76
CA ILE A 142 -11.27 -11.51 -2.95
C ILE A 142 -10.60 -12.08 -1.68
N PRO A 143 -11.20 -13.01 -0.91
CA PRO A 143 -10.55 -13.63 0.24
C PRO A 143 -9.20 -14.29 -0.08
N LYS A 144 -9.05 -14.86 -1.29
CA LYS A 144 -7.79 -15.49 -1.70
C LYS A 144 -6.70 -14.47 -1.99
N ALA A 145 -7.04 -13.35 -2.64
CA ALA A 145 -6.11 -12.23 -2.81
C ALA A 145 -5.67 -11.64 -1.46
N LEU A 146 -6.61 -11.49 -0.51
CA LEU A 146 -6.31 -11.03 0.84
C LEU A 146 -5.46 -12.04 1.64
N GLU A 147 -5.70 -13.34 1.50
CA GLU A 147 -4.88 -14.41 2.10
C GLU A 147 -3.42 -14.32 1.62
N PHE A 148 -3.23 -14.13 0.31
CA PHE A 148 -1.91 -13.91 -0.26
C PHE A 148 -1.23 -12.66 0.32
N ALA A 149 -1.94 -11.54 0.39
CA ALA A 149 -1.39 -10.28 0.88
C ALA A 149 -1.06 -10.33 2.39
N ARG A 150 -1.84 -11.05 3.20
CA ARG A 150 -1.59 -11.25 4.65
C ARG A 150 -0.28 -11.96 4.95
N TYR A 151 0.27 -12.69 4.00
CA TYR A 151 1.59 -13.32 4.17
C TYR A 151 2.69 -12.31 4.45
N PHE A 152 2.62 -11.12 3.86
CA PHE A 152 3.61 -10.05 3.96
C PHE A 152 3.39 -9.15 5.18
N GLY A 153 2.25 -9.25 5.84
CA GLY A 153 1.93 -8.47 7.03
C GLY A 153 0.44 -8.24 7.23
N ARG A 154 0.11 -7.44 8.23
CA ARG A 154 -1.27 -7.04 8.49
C ARG A 154 -1.78 -6.13 7.37
N LEU A 155 -3.00 -6.42 6.90
CA LEU A 155 -3.66 -5.59 5.91
C LEU A 155 -4.08 -4.24 6.51
N HIS A 156 -4.00 -3.20 5.70
CA HIS A 156 -4.41 -1.86 6.04
C HIS A 156 -5.88 -1.62 5.62
N ILE A 157 -6.60 -0.82 6.42
CA ILE A 157 -7.93 -0.31 6.07
C ILE A 157 -7.78 1.19 5.82
N HIS A 158 -8.01 1.61 4.58
CA HIS A 158 -7.88 3.02 4.21
C HIS A 158 -8.97 3.88 4.85
N PRO A 159 -8.64 5.05 5.45
CA PRO A 159 -9.59 5.85 6.21
C PRO A 159 -10.76 6.40 5.42
N THR A 160 -10.58 6.73 4.14
CA THR A 160 -11.53 7.53 3.35
C THR A 160 -11.90 6.93 1.99
N SER A 161 -11.31 5.80 1.61
CA SER A 161 -11.62 5.14 0.34
C SER A 161 -12.80 4.18 0.47
N GLY A 162 -13.54 4.00 -0.63
CA GLY A 162 -14.46 2.90 -0.77
C GLY A 162 -13.75 1.55 -0.80
N SER A 163 -14.47 0.50 -0.53
CA SER A 163 -14.01 -0.88 -0.62
C SER A 163 -15.14 -1.77 -1.15
N PRO A 164 -14.83 -2.94 -1.72
CA PRO A 164 -15.85 -3.93 -2.01
C PRO A 164 -16.64 -4.28 -0.75
N GLU A 165 -17.90 -4.65 -0.89
CA GLU A 165 -18.71 -5.03 0.25
C GLU A 165 -18.10 -6.21 1.01
N GLY A 166 -17.97 -6.08 2.33
CA GLY A 166 -17.38 -7.10 3.21
C GLY A 166 -15.84 -7.17 3.21
N TYR A 167 -15.15 -6.37 2.39
CA TYR A 167 -13.68 -6.42 2.27
C TYR A 167 -13.05 -5.03 2.48
N PRO A 168 -13.09 -4.48 3.69
CA PRO A 168 -12.64 -3.12 3.99
C PRO A 168 -11.13 -2.91 3.76
N GLU A 169 -10.34 -3.98 3.73
CA GLU A 169 -8.90 -3.95 3.48
C GLU A 169 -8.55 -3.73 2.00
N VAL A 170 -9.52 -3.90 1.08
CA VAL A 170 -9.29 -3.62 -0.34
C VAL A 170 -9.50 -2.13 -0.58
N HIS A 171 -8.42 -1.45 -0.94
CA HIS A 171 -8.46 -0.05 -1.36
C HIS A 171 -8.74 -0.01 -2.87
N LEU A 172 -9.79 0.66 -3.28
CA LEU A 172 -10.14 0.82 -4.68
C LEU A 172 -9.77 2.21 -5.18
N VAL A 173 -9.07 2.24 -6.31
CA VAL A 173 -8.95 3.41 -7.17
C VAL A 173 -9.94 3.20 -8.31
N TYR A 174 -11.08 3.86 -8.24
CA TYR A 174 -12.17 3.70 -9.19
C TYR A 174 -12.60 5.05 -9.76
N ARG A 175 -12.89 5.06 -11.05
CA ARG A 175 -13.46 6.21 -11.74
C ARG A 175 -14.54 5.74 -12.70
N ALA A 176 -15.76 6.21 -12.52
CA ALA A 176 -16.85 5.99 -13.47
C ALA A 176 -16.66 6.84 -14.73
N ALA A 177 -17.11 6.32 -15.88
CA ALA A 177 -16.98 6.98 -17.16
C ALA A 177 -17.65 8.38 -17.21
N ASN A 178 -18.64 8.64 -16.34
CA ASN A 178 -19.40 9.89 -16.28
C ASN A 178 -19.05 10.76 -15.07
N GLU A 179 -18.07 10.39 -14.24
CA GLU A 179 -17.69 11.19 -13.08
C GLU A 179 -16.65 12.24 -13.45
N SER A 180 -17.07 13.50 -13.45
CA SER A 180 -16.26 14.63 -13.90
C SER A 180 -15.73 15.64 -12.86
N PRO A 181 -15.97 15.59 -11.55
CA PRO A 181 -15.52 16.70 -10.69
C PRO A 181 -14.03 16.67 -10.33
N GLY A 182 -13.40 15.49 -10.30
CA GLY A 182 -11.96 15.37 -10.02
C GLY A 182 -11.08 15.51 -11.26
N ALA A 183 -11.65 15.29 -12.44
CA ALA A 183 -10.94 15.32 -13.72
C ALA A 183 -10.35 16.70 -14.02
N ALA A 184 -11.08 17.77 -13.81
CA ALA A 184 -10.60 19.13 -14.05
C ALA A 184 -9.36 19.48 -13.21
N MET A 185 -9.20 18.92 -12.03
CA MET A 185 -8.02 19.12 -11.19
C MET A 185 -6.82 18.29 -11.67
N LEU A 186 -7.05 17.09 -12.21
CA LEU A 186 -6.00 16.23 -12.76
C LEU A 186 -5.65 16.61 -14.20
N GLU A 187 -6.63 17.08 -14.98
CA GLU A 187 -6.43 17.53 -16.37
C GLU A 187 -5.63 18.82 -16.46
N SER A 188 -5.67 19.68 -15.43
CA SER A 188 -4.97 20.95 -15.44
C SER A 188 -3.55 20.94 -14.90
N ARG A 189 -3.06 19.82 -14.33
CA ARG A 189 -1.75 19.77 -13.68
C ARG A 189 -1.09 18.41 -13.82
N THR A 190 -0.14 18.29 -14.70
CA THR A 190 0.98 17.34 -14.52
C THR A 190 1.82 17.86 -13.34
N THR A 191 1.56 17.45 -12.11
CA THR A 191 2.36 17.90 -10.99
C THR A 191 3.10 16.73 -10.35
N THR A 192 4.40 16.89 -10.23
CA THR A 192 5.26 16.06 -9.38
C THR A 192 4.97 16.29 -7.88
N ALA A 193 4.09 17.22 -7.53
CA ALA A 193 3.72 17.55 -6.16
C ALA A 193 2.87 16.48 -5.45
N ALA A 194 2.42 15.47 -6.18
CA ALA A 194 1.66 14.34 -5.63
C ALA A 194 2.52 13.10 -5.31
N TRP A 195 3.85 13.15 -5.49
CA TRP A 195 4.73 12.06 -5.09
C TRP A 195 4.63 11.77 -3.60
N HIS A 196 4.28 10.56 -3.21
CA HIS A 196 4.10 10.18 -1.82
C HIS A 196 4.31 8.68 -1.60
N SER A 197 4.56 8.31 -0.35
CA SER A 197 4.36 6.96 0.15
C SER A 197 2.96 6.90 0.76
N ASP A 198 2.20 5.85 0.41
CA ASP A 198 0.84 5.67 0.89
C ASP A 198 0.78 5.57 2.40
N VAL A 199 -0.26 6.18 2.98
CA VAL A 199 -0.64 6.12 4.40
C VAL A 199 0.53 6.22 5.38
N SER A 200 1.50 7.05 5.03
CA SER A 200 2.74 7.26 5.79
C SER A 200 2.51 7.82 7.20
N TYR A 201 1.29 8.28 7.50
CA TYR A 201 0.87 8.77 8.81
C TYR A 201 0.56 7.66 9.82
N GLU A 202 0.47 6.40 9.40
CA GLU A 202 0.29 5.29 10.33
C GLU A 202 1.53 5.17 11.25
N GLU A 203 1.31 4.77 12.50
CA GLU A 203 2.42 4.50 13.45
C GLU A 203 3.34 3.41 12.91
N GLN A 204 2.77 2.40 12.28
CA GLN A 204 3.46 1.34 11.57
C GLN A 204 2.96 1.30 10.11
N PRO A 205 3.57 2.07 9.20
CA PRO A 205 3.14 2.13 7.81
C PRO A 205 3.33 0.80 7.10
N PRO A 206 2.52 0.50 6.08
CA PRO A 206 2.72 -0.68 5.23
C PRO A 206 4.12 -0.73 4.64
N GLY A 207 4.76 -1.90 4.72
CA GLY A 207 6.06 -2.15 4.10
C GLY A 207 5.96 -2.59 2.64
N THR A 208 4.81 -3.14 2.24
CA THR A 208 4.56 -3.64 0.88
C THR A 208 3.17 -3.21 0.44
N THR A 209 3.06 -2.72 -0.79
CA THR A 209 1.80 -2.42 -1.47
C THR A 209 1.64 -3.38 -2.65
N ILE A 210 0.48 -4.00 -2.74
CA ILE A 210 0.10 -4.87 -3.86
C ILE A 210 -1.03 -4.18 -4.61
N LEU A 211 -0.78 -3.89 -5.89
CA LEU A 211 -1.76 -3.30 -6.81
C LEU A 211 -2.00 -4.26 -7.96
N TYR A 212 -3.25 -4.56 -8.27
CA TYR A 212 -3.61 -5.24 -9.50
C TYR A 212 -4.70 -4.45 -10.23
N ILE A 213 -4.56 -4.41 -11.54
CA ILE A 213 -5.43 -3.66 -12.44
C ILE A 213 -6.58 -4.56 -12.86
N LEU A 214 -7.80 -4.11 -12.64
CA LEU A 214 -9.03 -4.80 -13.06
C LEU A 214 -9.41 -4.36 -14.48
N ASP A 215 -9.67 -3.07 -14.63
CA ASP A 215 -10.00 -2.44 -15.91
C ASP A 215 -9.10 -1.22 -16.11
N ALA A 216 -8.59 -1.02 -17.31
CA ALA A 216 -7.75 0.11 -17.64
C ALA A 216 -8.16 0.71 -19.00
N PRO A 217 -7.98 2.01 -19.20
CA PRO A 217 -8.14 2.60 -20.51
C PRO A 217 -7.04 2.11 -21.47
N THR A 218 -7.28 2.18 -22.76
CA THR A 218 -6.29 1.81 -23.79
C THR A 218 -5.07 2.72 -23.79
N THR A 219 -5.20 3.94 -23.28
CA THR A 219 -4.11 4.93 -23.16
C THR A 219 -4.33 5.82 -21.93
N GLY A 220 -3.24 6.19 -21.26
CA GLY A 220 -3.26 7.04 -20.06
C GLY A 220 -3.62 6.29 -18.80
N GLY A 221 -3.67 7.00 -17.66
CA GLY A 221 -3.91 6.41 -16.35
C GLY A 221 -2.67 5.76 -15.75
N ASP A 222 -1.48 6.11 -16.22
CA ASP A 222 -0.22 5.52 -15.77
C ASP A 222 0.04 5.79 -14.28
N THR A 223 0.59 4.78 -13.60
CA THR A 223 1.17 4.93 -12.27
C THR A 223 2.67 5.10 -12.40
N VAL A 224 3.17 6.22 -11.91
CA VAL A 224 4.60 6.55 -11.95
C VAL A 224 5.21 6.34 -10.58
N LEU A 225 6.37 5.69 -10.53
CA LEU A 225 7.05 5.29 -9.31
C LEU A 225 8.46 5.90 -9.24
N VAL A 226 8.93 6.24 -8.06
CA VAL A 226 10.23 6.83 -7.81
C VAL A 226 11.00 6.06 -6.74
N ASP A 227 12.31 5.89 -6.97
CA ASP A 227 13.20 5.22 -6.04
C ASP A 227 13.72 6.18 -4.96
N GLN A 228 13.26 6.01 -3.73
CA GLN A 228 13.68 6.82 -2.59
C GLN A 228 15.07 6.43 -2.05
N VAL A 229 15.59 5.25 -2.40
CA VAL A 229 16.97 4.86 -2.14
C VAL A 229 17.90 5.68 -3.04
N GLU A 230 17.61 5.74 -4.34
CA GLU A 230 18.36 6.58 -5.27
C GLU A 230 18.24 8.07 -4.96
N ALA A 231 17.05 8.53 -4.55
CA ALA A 231 16.86 9.90 -4.09
C ALA A 231 17.81 10.24 -2.93
N TYR A 232 17.94 9.33 -1.95
CA TYR A 232 18.90 9.48 -0.86
C TYR A 232 20.35 9.40 -1.36
N ASN A 233 20.70 8.44 -2.21
CA ASN A 233 22.05 8.21 -2.69
C ASN A 233 22.61 9.37 -3.54
N ARG A 234 21.73 10.08 -4.25
CA ARG A 234 22.09 11.24 -5.09
C ARG A 234 22.28 12.54 -4.30
N LEU A 235 21.96 12.56 -3.02
CA LEU A 235 22.31 13.69 -2.15
C LEU A 235 23.82 13.73 -1.89
N SER A 236 24.37 14.93 -1.70
CA SER A 236 25.76 15.04 -1.30
C SER A 236 26.03 14.36 0.05
N PRO A 237 27.24 13.82 0.28
CA PRO A 237 27.57 13.18 1.56
C PRO A 237 27.31 14.08 2.77
N GLU A 238 27.57 15.37 2.65
CA GLU A 238 27.36 16.33 3.74
C GLU A 238 25.87 16.58 3.99
N PHE A 239 25.04 16.58 2.94
CA PHE A 239 23.61 16.74 3.12
C PHE A 239 23.00 15.45 3.73
N ARG A 240 23.44 14.27 3.29
CA ARG A 240 23.01 12.99 3.90
C ARG A 240 23.30 12.96 5.41
N LYS A 241 24.50 13.39 5.82
CA LYS A 241 24.86 13.45 7.26
C LYS A 241 23.90 14.33 8.07
N ARG A 242 23.41 15.44 7.49
CA ARG A 242 22.46 16.34 8.14
C ARG A 242 21.08 15.76 8.31
N LEU A 243 20.70 14.80 7.46
CA LEU A 243 19.37 14.15 7.52
C LEU A 243 19.32 13.05 8.58
N HIS A 244 20.46 12.45 8.94
CA HIS A 244 20.48 11.39 9.96
C HIS A 244 20.05 11.91 11.32
N GLY A 245 19.17 11.17 11.98
CA GLY A 245 18.61 11.53 13.28
C GLY A 245 17.46 12.55 13.22
N LEU A 246 17.21 13.19 12.06
CA LEU A 246 16.05 14.05 11.89
C LEU A 246 14.76 13.22 11.76
N ARG A 247 13.70 13.79 12.28
CA ARG A 247 12.36 13.20 12.24
C ARG A 247 11.37 14.19 11.64
N VAL A 248 10.28 13.66 11.10
CA VAL A 248 9.25 14.45 10.42
C VAL A 248 7.87 13.94 10.83
N VAL A 249 6.93 14.86 10.95
CA VAL A 249 5.53 14.55 11.29
C VAL A 249 4.76 14.21 10.03
N HIS A 250 4.17 13.02 10.01
CA HIS A 250 3.23 12.58 8.99
C HIS A 250 1.82 12.60 9.56
N SER A 251 0.86 13.24 8.89
CA SER A 251 -0.51 13.39 9.40
C SER A 251 -1.55 13.06 8.35
N GLY A 252 -2.53 12.21 8.74
CA GLY A 252 -3.71 11.89 7.94
C GLY A 252 -4.83 12.93 8.04
N LEU A 253 -4.66 13.98 8.87
CA LEU A 253 -5.72 14.94 9.18
C LEU A 253 -6.21 15.71 7.95
N GLU A 254 -5.28 16.16 7.10
CA GLU A 254 -5.62 16.94 5.90
C GLU A 254 -6.41 16.08 4.89
N GLN A 255 -6.03 14.80 4.73
CA GLN A 255 -6.73 13.84 3.88
C GLN A 255 -8.17 13.60 4.35
N VAL A 256 -8.34 13.36 5.65
CA VAL A 256 -9.67 13.14 6.25
C VAL A 256 -10.54 14.39 6.17
N ASN A 257 -9.99 15.56 6.46
CA ASN A 257 -10.73 16.83 6.35
C ASN A 257 -11.14 17.11 4.90
N ALA A 258 -10.25 16.88 3.94
CA ALA A 258 -10.58 17.02 2.53
C ALA A 258 -11.67 16.02 2.08
N ALA A 259 -11.66 14.80 2.61
CA ALA A 259 -12.73 13.81 2.36
C ALA A 259 -14.07 14.26 2.93
N LYS A 260 -14.10 14.74 4.19
CA LYS A 260 -15.31 15.29 4.83
C LYS A 260 -15.90 16.47 4.06
N VAL A 261 -15.06 17.41 3.59
CA VAL A 261 -15.51 18.56 2.79
C VAL A 261 -16.17 18.12 1.48
N ARG A 262 -15.68 17.05 0.86
CA ARG A 262 -16.26 16.47 -0.35
C ARG A 262 -17.50 15.60 -0.10
N GLY A 263 -17.94 15.47 1.15
CA GLY A 263 -19.03 14.55 1.51
C GLY A 263 -18.67 13.06 1.41
N SER A 264 -17.39 12.74 1.34
CA SER A 264 -16.91 11.36 1.32
C SER A 264 -16.92 10.73 2.71
N ILE A 265 -16.83 9.40 2.75
CA ILE A 265 -16.80 8.66 4.01
C ILE A 265 -15.51 8.90 4.80
N CYS A 266 -15.61 8.76 6.12
CA CYS A 266 -14.47 8.65 7.00
C CYS A 266 -14.67 7.39 7.87
N ARG A 267 -13.95 6.32 7.54
CA ARG A 267 -14.08 5.01 8.21
C ARG A 267 -13.17 4.87 9.42
N ARG A 268 -12.10 5.66 9.48
CA ARG A 268 -11.14 5.69 10.59
C ARG A 268 -10.81 7.13 10.93
N GLU A 269 -10.62 7.39 12.22
CA GLU A 269 -10.13 8.71 12.65
C GLU A 269 -8.68 8.93 12.15
N PRO A 270 -8.33 10.17 11.81
CA PRO A 270 -6.99 10.49 11.34
C PRO A 270 -5.96 10.26 12.44
N VAL A 271 -4.83 9.69 12.06
CA VAL A 271 -3.68 9.52 12.95
C VAL A 271 -2.53 10.40 12.50
N THR A 272 -1.61 10.68 13.43
CA THR A 272 -0.40 11.45 13.19
C THR A 272 0.76 10.73 13.85
N SER A 273 1.82 10.53 13.10
CA SER A 273 3.01 9.82 13.58
C SER A 273 4.29 10.58 13.23
N VAL A 274 5.34 10.33 14.00
CA VAL A 274 6.65 10.94 13.80
C VAL A 274 7.62 9.87 13.33
N HIS A 275 8.12 10.00 12.11
CA HIS A 275 9.03 9.04 11.50
C HIS A 275 10.41 9.63 11.24
N PRO A 276 11.47 8.82 11.23
CA PRO A 276 12.78 9.27 10.78
C PRO A 276 12.74 9.62 9.28
N ILE A 277 13.43 10.71 8.91
CA ILE A 277 13.54 11.14 7.50
C ILE A 277 14.30 10.11 6.66
N VAL A 278 15.29 9.43 7.27
CA VAL A 278 16.05 8.36 6.63
C VAL A 278 15.72 7.04 7.31
N ARG A 279 15.18 6.10 6.53
CA ARG A 279 14.85 4.74 7.00
C ARG A 279 15.81 3.74 6.36
N THR A 280 16.12 2.68 7.10
CA THR A 280 16.93 1.57 6.59
C THR A 280 16.03 0.36 6.37
N HIS A 281 16.10 -0.24 5.17
CA HIS A 281 15.32 -1.45 4.88
C HIS A 281 15.96 -2.66 5.60
N PRO A 282 15.19 -3.44 6.37
CA PRO A 282 15.76 -4.50 7.20
C PRO A 282 16.40 -5.65 6.39
N ALA A 283 15.85 -5.98 5.21
CA ALA A 283 16.37 -7.09 4.40
C ALA A 283 17.57 -6.69 3.52
N THR A 284 17.65 -5.45 3.04
CA THR A 284 18.72 -5.01 2.12
C THR A 284 19.78 -4.13 2.79
N GLY A 285 19.46 -3.52 3.94
CA GLY A 285 20.33 -2.53 4.58
C GLY A 285 20.40 -1.17 3.86
N GLU A 286 19.69 -1.01 2.74
CA GLU A 286 19.64 0.24 1.98
C GLU A 286 18.91 1.34 2.74
N LYS A 287 19.40 2.57 2.59
CA LYS A 287 18.79 3.76 3.18
C LYS A 287 17.94 4.50 2.16
N ALA A 288 16.74 4.88 2.57
CA ALA A 288 15.80 5.61 1.73
C ALA A 288 15.31 6.87 2.44
N LEU A 289 14.93 7.89 1.67
CA LEU A 289 14.18 9.03 2.19
C LEU A 289 12.74 8.60 2.50
N TYR A 290 12.22 9.10 3.61
CA TYR A 290 10.83 8.85 4.01
C TYR A 290 10.15 10.17 4.39
N VAL A 291 9.77 10.90 3.35
CA VAL A 291 9.12 12.22 3.44
C VAL A 291 8.03 12.32 2.38
N ASN A 292 6.92 12.94 2.75
CA ASN A 292 5.83 13.28 1.84
C ASN A 292 5.68 14.82 1.75
N PRO A 293 5.07 15.36 0.67
CA PRO A 293 4.87 16.80 0.54
C PRO A 293 4.07 17.44 1.68
N GLN A 294 3.20 16.67 2.35
CA GLN A 294 2.36 17.12 3.46
C GLN A 294 3.05 17.00 4.84
N CYS A 295 4.28 16.52 4.91
CA CYS A 295 5.01 16.39 6.18
C CYS A 295 5.41 17.75 6.76
N LYS A 296 5.49 17.80 8.11
CA LYS A 296 5.86 19.01 8.88
C LYS A 296 7.01 18.71 9.82
#